data_7b3da5e4aea1efde40ed82c80b69ff2d
#
_entry.id   7b3da5e4aea1efde40ed82c80b69ff2d
#
_cell.length_a   1.000
_cell.length_b   1.000
_cell.length_c   1.000
_cell.angle_alpha   90.00
_cell.angle_beta   90.00
_cell.angle_gamma   90.00
#
_symmetry.space_group_name_H-M   'P 1'
#
loop_
_entity.id
_entity.type
_entity.pdbx_description
1 polymer ?
#
loop_
_entity_poly.entity_id
_entity_poly.type
_entity_poly.pdbx_seq_one_letter_code
_entity_poly.pdbx_strand_id
1 'polypeptide(L)'
;MESLNDGRVVWVGNEKIDNVATHPLTRDYAQRVAQFYDLHHRPELQDVLTFVDVDGVRRSRQWQDCSDKDGLRVKRRYHETILRNIAGGSYGRLPDSHNYTFTTYADDPTVWETQSIRAEGRNLTQNIRDFLKLLREDDLNCPLNFVDPQTDRSSPEAQARSPNLRIVEKTDAGIIVNGVKSVGTGIPFSDYMHIGCLFRPGIPGEQVIFAAIPNNTPGVTILCRESTVKSDAAEHPLASQGDELESTTVFNNVFIPWNQVFHIGNPEHAKLYPQRIFDWVHYHILIRQTLRAELIVGLAILITEHIGTNKVPTVSTRVAQLVGFHQAMLAHLIASEETGFVTPSGRYKPNPLMCNMGRAHFLQSQMGLTYELLDLAGRSPLM
;
A
#
# COMPACT_ATOMS: atom_id res chain seq x y z
N MET A 1 -18.15 0.25 5.96
CA MET A 1 -18.95 1.22 5.15
C MET A 1 -19.44 2.38 6.01
N GLU A 2 -20.12 2.14 7.15
CA GLU A 2 -20.60 3.21 8.04
C GLU A 2 -19.48 4.08 8.61
N SER A 3 -18.34 3.49 8.94
CA SER A 3 -17.13 4.20 9.42
C SER A 3 -16.60 5.26 8.46
N LEU A 4 -16.91 5.17 7.16
CA LEU A 4 -16.50 6.16 6.16
C LEU A 4 -17.39 7.42 6.16
N ASN A 5 -18.51 7.41 6.88
CA ASN A 5 -19.40 8.56 7.05
C ASN A 5 -19.07 9.32 8.35
N ASP A 6 -17.84 9.76 8.49
CA ASP A 6 -17.26 10.34 9.71
C ASP A 6 -16.99 11.84 9.63
N GLY A 7 -17.50 12.50 8.58
CA GLY A 7 -17.33 13.94 8.37
C GLY A 7 -16.01 14.32 7.68
N ARG A 8 -15.25 13.35 7.13
CA ARG A 8 -14.04 13.63 6.33
C ARG A 8 -14.36 14.51 5.13
N VAL A 9 -13.45 15.43 4.81
CA VAL A 9 -13.59 16.34 3.68
C VAL A 9 -12.89 15.79 2.48
N VAL A 10 -13.65 15.29 1.49
CA VAL A 10 -13.14 14.65 0.27
C VAL A 10 -13.69 15.37 -0.96
N TRP A 11 -12.81 15.55 -1.96
CA TRP A 11 -13.15 16.03 -3.29
C TRP A 11 -12.63 15.05 -4.33
N VAL A 12 -13.42 14.78 -5.38
CA VAL A 12 -13.00 14.02 -6.56
C VAL A 12 -13.13 14.92 -7.78
N GLY A 13 -12.01 15.32 -8.36
CA GLY A 13 -12.00 16.41 -9.35
C GLY A 13 -12.56 17.68 -8.73
N ASN A 14 -13.65 18.20 -9.29
CA ASN A 14 -14.33 19.42 -8.84
C ASN A 14 -15.58 19.14 -7.95
N GLU A 15 -15.85 17.89 -7.63
CA GLU A 15 -17.05 17.48 -6.91
C GLU A 15 -16.72 17.14 -5.45
N LYS A 16 -17.43 17.79 -4.53
CA LYS A 16 -17.33 17.47 -3.10
C LYS A 16 -18.12 16.21 -2.80
N ILE A 17 -17.52 15.28 -2.10
CA ILE A 17 -18.12 14.00 -1.75
C ILE A 17 -18.72 14.09 -0.35
N ASP A 18 -20.03 14.02 -0.25
CA ASP A 18 -20.72 14.08 1.04
C ASP A 18 -20.57 12.80 1.84
N ASN A 19 -20.59 11.64 1.17
CA ASN A 19 -20.40 10.34 1.80
C ASN A 19 -19.63 9.39 0.85
N VAL A 20 -18.40 9.07 1.22
CA VAL A 20 -17.49 8.21 0.44
C VAL A 20 -18.07 6.81 0.20
N ALA A 21 -18.89 6.29 1.12
CA ALA A 21 -19.45 4.95 1.03
C ALA A 21 -20.59 4.82 0.01
N THR A 22 -21.28 5.93 -0.31
CA THR A 22 -22.51 5.90 -1.13
C THR A 22 -22.44 6.72 -2.40
N HIS A 23 -21.50 7.66 -2.49
CA HIS A 23 -21.37 8.54 -3.64
C HIS A 23 -21.00 7.77 -4.93
N PRO A 24 -21.59 8.07 -6.09
CA PRO A 24 -21.36 7.32 -7.34
C PRO A 24 -19.88 7.20 -7.76
N LEU A 25 -19.05 8.21 -7.47
CA LEU A 25 -17.63 8.22 -7.84
C LEU A 25 -16.74 7.39 -6.89
N THR A 26 -17.24 6.98 -5.72
CA THR A 26 -16.42 6.36 -4.68
C THR A 26 -16.99 5.04 -4.14
N ARG A 27 -18.30 4.82 -4.21
CA ARG A 27 -18.99 3.67 -3.60
C ARG A 27 -18.45 2.31 -4.06
N ASP A 28 -18.10 2.19 -5.34
CA ASP A 28 -17.70 0.89 -5.89
C ASP A 28 -16.36 0.45 -5.28
N TYR A 29 -15.42 1.38 -5.10
CA TYR A 29 -14.17 1.06 -4.43
C TYR A 29 -14.36 0.92 -2.90
N ALA A 30 -15.23 1.68 -2.27
CA ALA A 30 -15.59 1.49 -0.87
C ALA A 30 -16.17 0.09 -0.63
N GLN A 31 -17.05 -0.41 -1.53
CA GLN A 31 -17.55 -1.78 -1.50
C GLN A 31 -16.44 -2.80 -1.66
N ARG A 32 -15.46 -2.53 -2.51
CA ARG A 32 -14.30 -3.41 -2.71
C ARG A 32 -13.42 -3.50 -1.46
N VAL A 33 -13.24 -2.40 -0.74
CA VAL A 33 -12.59 -2.41 0.57
C VAL A 33 -13.42 -3.19 1.60
N ALA A 34 -14.75 -3.04 1.58
CA ALA A 34 -15.63 -3.84 2.45
C ALA A 34 -15.52 -5.34 2.13
N GLN A 35 -15.49 -5.74 0.84
CA GLN A 35 -15.28 -7.13 0.44
C GLN A 35 -13.99 -7.73 1.00
N PHE A 36 -12.92 -6.93 1.13
CA PHE A 36 -11.69 -7.39 1.79
C PHE A 36 -11.97 -7.88 3.20
N TYR A 37 -12.71 -7.12 4.00
CA TYR A 37 -13.08 -7.51 5.37
C TYR A 37 -14.05 -8.69 5.38
N ASP A 38 -15.06 -8.70 4.50
CA ASP A 38 -16.06 -9.76 4.41
C ASP A 38 -15.45 -11.13 4.10
N LEU A 39 -14.35 -11.18 3.33
CA LEU A 39 -13.64 -12.43 3.06
C LEU A 39 -13.18 -13.16 4.31
N HIS A 40 -12.78 -12.43 5.36
CA HIS A 40 -12.31 -12.99 6.63
C HIS A 40 -13.42 -13.70 7.42
N HIS A 41 -14.68 -13.43 7.09
CA HIS A 41 -15.87 -14.04 7.72
C HIS A 41 -16.43 -15.22 6.93
N ARG A 42 -15.90 -15.52 5.74
CA ARG A 42 -16.32 -16.68 4.96
C ARG A 42 -15.77 -17.97 5.56
N PRO A 43 -16.65 -18.95 5.92
CA PRO A 43 -16.21 -20.18 6.59
C PRO A 43 -15.10 -20.92 5.85
N GLU A 44 -15.20 -21.00 4.51
CA GLU A 44 -14.25 -21.72 3.65
C GLU A 44 -12.88 -21.03 3.53
N LEU A 45 -12.76 -19.75 3.88
CA LEU A 45 -11.53 -18.97 3.82
C LEU A 45 -10.95 -18.67 5.21
N GLN A 46 -11.71 -18.92 6.27
CA GLN A 46 -11.38 -18.48 7.61
C GLN A 46 -10.02 -19.03 8.10
N ASP A 47 -9.70 -20.28 7.79
CA ASP A 47 -8.43 -20.90 8.20
C ASP A 47 -7.22 -20.31 7.48
N VAL A 48 -7.43 -19.77 6.26
CA VAL A 48 -6.36 -19.11 5.49
C VAL A 48 -6.23 -17.65 5.85
N LEU A 49 -7.36 -16.96 6.07
CA LEU A 49 -7.37 -15.50 6.23
C LEU A 49 -7.27 -15.04 7.68
N THR A 50 -7.53 -15.94 8.64
CA THR A 50 -7.49 -15.59 10.06
C THR A 50 -6.59 -16.50 10.87
N PHE A 51 -6.23 -16.07 12.08
CA PHE A 51 -5.53 -16.87 13.07
C PHE A 51 -6.08 -16.56 14.47
N VAL A 52 -5.90 -17.47 15.40
CA VAL A 52 -6.21 -17.22 16.81
C VAL A 52 -4.94 -16.66 17.47
N ASP A 53 -5.05 -15.45 17.98
CA ASP A 53 -3.95 -14.75 18.62
C ASP A 53 -3.67 -15.28 20.04
N VAL A 54 -2.59 -14.83 20.66
CA VAL A 54 -2.15 -15.28 22.00
C VAL A 54 -3.17 -14.99 23.10
N ASP A 55 -4.05 -14.02 22.90
CA ASP A 55 -5.16 -13.69 23.81
C ASP A 55 -6.45 -14.49 23.56
N GLY A 56 -6.41 -15.45 22.61
CA GLY A 56 -7.55 -16.27 22.22
C GLY A 56 -8.52 -15.60 21.24
N VAL A 57 -8.26 -14.36 20.81
CA VAL A 57 -9.09 -13.62 19.87
C VAL A 57 -8.71 -13.98 18.43
N ARG A 58 -9.73 -14.21 17.58
CA ARG A 58 -9.52 -14.44 16.15
C ARG A 58 -9.30 -13.10 15.44
N ARG A 59 -8.18 -12.99 14.71
CA ARG A 59 -7.77 -11.78 13.98
C ARG A 59 -7.41 -12.06 12.53
N SER A 60 -7.39 -11.02 11.72
CA SER A 60 -6.85 -11.07 10.35
C SER A 60 -5.38 -11.48 10.36
N ARG A 61 -5.04 -12.45 9.49
CA ARG A 61 -3.68 -12.97 9.34
C ARG A 61 -2.68 -11.93 8.79
N GLN A 62 -3.15 -10.79 8.27
CA GLN A 62 -2.26 -9.69 7.94
C GLN A 62 -1.39 -9.26 9.13
N TRP A 63 -1.90 -9.39 10.35
CA TRP A 63 -1.23 -9.02 11.60
C TRP A 63 -0.41 -10.13 12.25
N GLN A 64 -0.43 -11.33 11.65
CA GLN A 64 0.34 -12.46 12.20
C GLN A 64 1.82 -12.26 12.00
N ASP A 65 2.60 -12.42 13.06
CA ASP A 65 4.05 -12.42 13.00
C ASP A 65 4.57 -13.73 12.38
N CYS A 66 5.67 -13.61 11.63
CA CYS A 66 6.36 -14.74 11.01
C CYS A 66 7.63 -15.04 11.82
N SER A 67 7.76 -16.24 12.38
CA SER A 67 8.95 -16.68 13.13
C SER A 67 9.93 -17.51 12.29
N ASP A 68 9.46 -18.02 11.16
CA ASP A 68 10.20 -18.88 10.24
C ASP A 68 9.70 -18.74 8.81
N LYS A 69 10.32 -19.49 7.90
CA LYS A 69 9.96 -19.48 6.46
C LYS A 69 8.56 -20.02 6.19
N ASP A 70 8.06 -20.93 7.02
CA ASP A 70 6.71 -21.46 6.85
C ASP A 70 5.67 -20.39 7.21
N GLY A 71 5.95 -19.54 8.21
CA GLY A 71 5.18 -18.34 8.50
C GLY A 71 5.10 -17.38 7.31
N LEU A 72 6.21 -17.16 6.57
CA LEU A 72 6.17 -16.36 5.33
C LEU A 72 5.31 -17.01 4.24
N ARG A 73 5.39 -18.33 4.05
CA ARG A 73 4.55 -19.07 3.10
C ARG A 73 3.06 -18.96 3.44
N VAL A 74 2.74 -19.05 4.73
CA VAL A 74 1.37 -18.84 5.23
C VAL A 74 0.91 -17.42 4.92
N LYS A 75 1.76 -16.41 5.18
CA LYS A 75 1.46 -15.00 4.87
C LYS A 75 1.30 -14.76 3.37
N ARG A 76 2.14 -15.39 2.52
CA ARG A 76 1.97 -15.36 1.06
C ARG A 76 0.60 -15.91 0.66
N ARG A 77 0.23 -17.09 1.16
CA ARG A 77 -1.07 -17.73 0.86
C ARG A 77 -2.24 -16.82 1.28
N TYR A 78 -2.12 -16.13 2.41
CA TYR A 78 -3.10 -15.12 2.83
C TYR A 78 -3.28 -14.04 1.75
N HIS A 79 -2.20 -13.39 1.31
CA HIS A 79 -2.26 -12.33 0.30
C HIS A 79 -2.75 -12.84 -1.05
N GLU A 80 -2.26 -14.01 -1.51
CA GLU A 80 -2.74 -14.64 -2.75
C GLU A 80 -4.24 -14.91 -2.69
N THR A 81 -4.75 -15.40 -1.57
CA THR A 81 -6.18 -15.68 -1.40
C THR A 81 -7.02 -14.41 -1.48
N ILE A 82 -6.63 -13.33 -0.80
CA ILE A 82 -7.28 -12.02 -0.91
C ILE A 82 -7.30 -11.55 -2.38
N LEU A 83 -6.13 -11.52 -3.01
CA LEU A 83 -5.97 -10.96 -4.35
C LEU A 83 -6.69 -11.77 -5.44
N ARG A 84 -6.89 -13.07 -5.23
CA ARG A 84 -7.66 -13.94 -6.16
C ARG A 84 -9.17 -13.84 -5.96
N ASN A 85 -9.63 -13.56 -4.74
CA ASN A 85 -11.06 -13.49 -4.42
C ASN A 85 -11.69 -12.12 -4.64
N ILE A 86 -10.87 -11.08 -4.91
CA ILE A 86 -11.35 -9.74 -5.25
C ILE A 86 -10.97 -9.46 -6.71
N ALA A 87 -11.96 -9.23 -7.56
CA ALA A 87 -11.76 -9.01 -8.99
C ALA A 87 -10.72 -7.89 -9.23
N GLY A 88 -9.67 -8.20 -9.99
CA GLY A 88 -8.56 -7.28 -10.21
C GLY A 88 -7.78 -6.89 -8.96
N GLY A 89 -7.83 -7.68 -7.87
CA GLY A 89 -7.16 -7.40 -6.59
C GLY A 89 -5.66 -7.15 -6.71
N SER A 90 -4.99 -7.80 -7.68
CA SER A 90 -3.57 -7.57 -7.94
C SER A 90 -3.26 -6.19 -8.55
N TYR A 91 -4.23 -5.42 -8.99
CA TYR A 91 -4.06 -4.09 -9.58
C TYR A 91 -4.35 -2.94 -8.63
N GLY A 92 -5.26 -3.08 -7.68
CA GLY A 92 -5.55 -2.09 -6.65
C GLY A 92 -4.73 -2.30 -5.36
N ARG A 93 -4.77 -1.35 -4.44
CA ARG A 93 -4.20 -1.47 -3.10
C ARG A 93 -5.32 -1.65 -2.09
N LEU A 94 -5.40 -2.85 -1.53
CA LEU A 94 -6.34 -3.19 -0.46
C LEU A 94 -5.71 -2.95 0.92
N PRO A 95 -6.48 -3.02 2.01
CA PRO A 95 -5.95 -2.79 3.35
C PRO A 95 -4.71 -3.61 3.71
N ASP A 96 -4.60 -4.86 3.25
CA ASP A 96 -3.42 -5.70 3.44
C ASP A 96 -2.14 -5.12 2.81
N SER A 97 -2.27 -4.41 1.69
CA SER A 97 -1.17 -3.69 1.06
C SER A 97 -0.77 -2.43 1.83
N HIS A 98 -1.75 -1.69 2.34
CA HIS A 98 -1.52 -0.47 3.11
C HIS A 98 -0.87 -0.78 4.46
N ASN A 99 -1.43 -1.74 5.17
CA ASN A 99 -1.02 -2.08 6.53
C ASN A 99 0.34 -2.79 6.58
N TYR A 100 0.78 -3.40 5.47
CA TYR A 100 2.08 -4.08 5.40
C TYR A 100 3.27 -3.19 5.79
N THR A 101 3.13 -1.90 5.59
CA THR A 101 4.08 -0.89 6.04
C THR A 101 4.37 -0.95 7.53
N PHE A 102 3.33 -1.23 8.33
CA PHE A 102 3.47 -1.28 9.79
C PHE A 102 4.21 -2.52 10.30
N THR A 103 4.34 -3.57 9.49
CA THR A 103 5.22 -4.71 9.81
C THR A 103 6.64 -4.25 10.04
N THR A 104 7.09 -3.22 9.35
CA THR A 104 8.42 -2.62 9.50
C THR A 104 8.64 -2.03 10.88
N TYR A 105 7.65 -1.33 11.45
CA TYR A 105 7.76 -0.77 12.79
C TYR A 105 7.87 -1.85 13.87
N ALA A 106 7.25 -2.99 13.62
CA ALA A 106 7.29 -4.12 14.54
C ALA A 106 8.56 -4.98 14.37
N ASP A 107 9.24 -4.89 13.23
CA ASP A 107 10.34 -5.79 12.85
C ASP A 107 11.68 -5.47 13.52
N ASP A 108 12.02 -4.19 13.66
CA ASP A 108 13.30 -3.76 14.23
C ASP A 108 13.09 -2.66 15.27
N PRO A 109 12.75 -3.01 16.51
CA PRO A 109 12.52 -2.04 17.57
C PRO A 109 13.76 -1.20 17.88
N THR A 110 14.97 -1.71 17.61
CA THR A 110 16.22 -0.98 17.92
C THR A 110 16.36 0.29 17.08
N VAL A 111 15.84 0.29 15.85
CA VAL A 111 15.79 1.49 14.99
C VAL A 111 14.93 2.59 15.60
N TRP A 112 13.85 2.20 16.29
CA TRP A 112 12.87 3.11 16.85
C TRP A 112 13.13 3.46 18.32
N GLU A 113 13.97 2.68 19.01
CA GLU A 113 14.30 2.84 20.43
C GLU A 113 15.54 3.72 20.67
N THR A 114 16.12 4.29 19.63
CA THR A 114 17.27 5.21 19.75
C THR A 114 16.86 6.52 20.43
N GLN A 115 17.82 7.20 21.07
CA GLN A 115 17.55 8.52 21.66
C GLN A 115 17.02 9.54 20.65
N SER A 116 17.29 9.35 19.37
CA SER A 116 16.83 10.23 18.30
C SER A 116 15.31 10.23 18.08
N ILE A 117 14.57 9.21 18.53
CA ILE A 117 13.11 9.21 18.50
C ILE A 117 12.48 9.78 19.77
N ARG A 118 13.27 10.14 20.75
CA ARG A 118 12.80 10.92 21.90
C ARG A 118 12.75 12.40 21.49
N ALA A 119 11.60 13.00 21.61
CA ALA A 119 11.38 14.40 21.34
C ALA A 119 10.62 15.06 22.50
N GLU A 120 11.02 16.26 22.86
CA GLU A 120 10.35 17.05 23.92
C GLU A 120 10.21 16.28 25.26
N GLY A 121 11.22 15.44 25.61
CA GLY A 121 11.18 14.57 26.79
C GLY A 121 10.26 13.38 26.71
N ARG A 122 9.65 13.09 25.57
CA ARG A 122 8.66 12.02 25.34
C ARG A 122 9.28 10.79 24.70
N ASN A 123 8.76 9.60 25.03
CA ASN A 123 9.13 8.35 24.37
C ASN A 123 8.13 8.05 23.22
N LEU A 124 8.47 8.47 22.01
CA LEU A 124 7.61 8.30 20.84
C LEU A 124 7.53 6.82 20.35
N THR A 125 8.46 5.96 20.78
CA THR A 125 8.40 4.52 20.49
C THR A 125 7.17 3.87 21.09
N GLN A 126 6.73 4.30 22.27
CA GLN A 126 5.53 3.77 22.89
C GLN A 126 4.29 4.07 22.03
N ASN A 127 4.21 5.26 21.42
CA ASN A 127 3.12 5.62 20.52
C ASN A 127 3.03 4.67 19.32
N ILE A 128 4.19 4.26 18.77
CA ILE A 128 4.22 3.27 17.68
C ILE A 128 3.64 1.93 18.14
N ARG A 129 4.02 1.45 19.32
CA ARG A 129 3.50 0.19 19.89
C ARG A 129 2.00 0.25 20.14
N ASP A 130 1.53 1.35 20.71
CA ASP A 130 0.11 1.55 21.01
C ASP A 130 -0.71 1.64 19.73
N PHE A 131 -0.19 2.29 18.70
CA PHE A 131 -0.86 2.39 17.40
C PHE A 131 -0.86 1.04 16.66
N LEU A 132 0.23 0.28 16.68
CA LEU A 132 0.27 -1.08 16.14
C LEU A 132 -0.75 -2.01 16.83
N LYS A 133 -0.89 -1.86 18.14
CA LYS A 133 -1.90 -2.59 18.91
C LYS A 133 -3.31 -2.22 18.45
N LEU A 134 -3.60 -0.92 18.33
CA LEU A 134 -4.89 -0.41 17.82
C LEU A 134 -5.21 -0.97 16.43
N LEU A 135 -4.27 -0.86 15.48
CA LEU A 135 -4.47 -1.39 14.12
C LEU A 135 -4.79 -2.88 14.10
N ARG A 136 -4.13 -3.66 14.98
CA ARG A 136 -4.30 -5.11 15.08
C ARG A 136 -5.62 -5.50 15.75
N GLU A 137 -6.03 -4.79 16.80
CA GLU A 137 -7.23 -5.10 17.58
C GLU A 137 -8.51 -4.75 16.84
N ASP A 138 -8.51 -3.61 16.15
CA ASP A 138 -9.67 -3.08 15.44
C ASP A 138 -9.64 -3.36 13.93
N ASP A 139 -8.57 -4.03 13.43
CA ASP A 139 -8.31 -4.36 12.01
C ASP A 139 -8.45 -3.16 11.07
N LEU A 140 -7.85 -2.01 11.45
CA LEU A 140 -7.99 -0.74 10.77
C LEU A 140 -7.12 -0.65 9.51
N ASN A 141 -7.52 0.22 8.59
CA ASN A 141 -6.79 0.53 7.36
C ASN A 141 -6.05 1.86 7.47
N CYS A 142 -4.74 1.85 7.19
CA CYS A 142 -3.88 3.03 7.32
C CYS A 142 -2.85 3.14 6.17
N PRO A 143 -3.23 3.69 5.00
CA PRO A 143 -2.32 3.91 3.89
C PRO A 143 -1.28 4.99 4.16
N LEU A 144 -0.19 4.93 3.39
CA LEU A 144 0.90 5.89 3.40
C LEU A 144 0.52 7.22 2.72
N ASN A 145 0.96 8.31 3.32
CA ASN A 145 0.89 9.67 2.79
C ASN A 145 2.26 10.37 2.94
N PHE A 146 3.26 9.92 2.16
CA PHE A 146 4.67 10.28 2.36
C PHE A 146 5.23 11.24 1.33
N VAL A 147 4.68 11.22 0.12
CA VAL A 147 5.25 11.94 -1.01
C VAL A 147 4.96 13.44 -0.88
N ASP A 148 5.98 14.25 -1.07
CA ASP A 148 5.83 15.70 -1.18
C ASP A 148 5.32 16.08 -2.59
N PRO A 149 4.54 17.16 -2.72
CA PRO A 149 4.07 17.62 -4.03
C PRO A 149 5.24 17.97 -4.94
N GLN A 150 5.03 17.80 -6.24
CA GLN A 150 5.99 18.27 -7.25
C GLN A 150 5.97 19.79 -7.28
N THR A 151 7.08 20.39 -6.95
CA THR A 151 7.26 21.84 -6.87
C THR A 151 8.51 22.28 -7.62
N ASP A 152 8.64 23.58 -7.84
CA ASP A 152 9.84 24.17 -8.44
C ASP A 152 11.08 23.83 -7.58
N ARG A 153 12.07 23.24 -8.22
CA ARG A 153 13.35 22.83 -7.63
C ARG A 153 14.54 23.55 -8.27
N SER A 154 14.28 24.60 -9.07
CA SER A 154 15.29 25.30 -9.84
C SER A 154 16.27 26.07 -8.97
N SER A 155 15.86 26.48 -7.75
CA SER A 155 16.71 27.18 -6.82
C SER A 155 16.40 26.84 -5.35
N PRO A 156 17.35 27.11 -4.42
CA PRO A 156 17.09 26.98 -2.98
C PRO A 156 15.91 27.83 -2.50
N GLU A 157 15.73 29.04 -3.05
CA GLU A 157 14.64 29.96 -2.71
C GLU A 157 13.28 29.38 -3.16
N ALA A 158 13.22 28.77 -4.35
CA ALA A 158 12.03 28.09 -4.84
C ALA A 158 11.67 26.88 -3.94
N GLN A 159 12.67 26.09 -3.53
CA GLN A 159 12.46 24.97 -2.61
C GLN A 159 12.00 25.44 -1.22
N ALA A 160 12.49 26.56 -0.70
CA ALA A 160 12.08 27.13 0.58
C ALA A 160 10.59 27.57 0.58
N ARG A 161 10.05 27.94 -0.60
CA ARG A 161 8.61 28.28 -0.78
C ARG A 161 7.72 27.05 -1.00
N SER A 162 8.30 25.85 -1.00
CA SER A 162 7.53 24.60 -1.20
C SER A 162 6.39 24.50 -0.19
N PRO A 163 5.19 24.06 -0.61
CA PRO A 163 4.05 23.82 0.26
C PRO A 163 4.17 22.51 1.06
N ASN A 164 5.33 21.90 1.12
CA ASN A 164 5.55 20.66 1.84
C ASN A 164 5.07 20.75 3.28
N LEU A 165 4.51 19.66 3.77
CA LEU A 165 4.04 19.55 5.14
C LEU A 165 5.17 19.86 6.13
N ARG A 166 4.89 20.73 7.11
CA ARG A 166 5.83 21.15 8.15
C ARG A 166 5.16 21.40 9.49
N ILE A 167 5.90 21.21 10.56
CA ILE A 167 5.49 21.66 11.91
C ILE A 167 5.58 23.18 11.93
N VAL A 168 4.52 23.85 12.31
CA VAL A 168 4.47 25.31 12.48
C VAL A 168 4.47 25.71 13.95
N GLU A 169 4.02 24.81 14.83
CA GLU A 169 4.02 25.03 16.27
C GLU A 169 4.15 23.72 17.03
N LYS A 170 4.83 23.75 18.18
CA LYS A 170 4.86 22.66 19.15
C LYS A 170 4.25 23.16 20.44
N THR A 171 3.32 22.37 21.00
CA THR A 171 2.61 22.65 22.25
C THR A 171 2.84 21.51 23.25
N ASP A 172 2.43 21.70 24.49
CA ASP A 172 2.47 20.63 25.49
C ASP A 172 1.57 19.44 25.12
N ALA A 173 0.51 19.68 24.35
CA ALA A 173 -0.49 18.66 23.97
C ALA A 173 -0.16 17.95 22.64
N GLY A 174 0.64 18.57 21.75
CA GLY A 174 0.92 18.02 20.43
C GLY A 174 1.64 19.00 19.52
N ILE A 175 1.57 18.76 18.22
CA ILE A 175 2.13 19.62 17.17
C ILE A 175 1.02 20.17 16.28
N ILE A 176 1.23 21.36 15.74
CA ILE A 176 0.39 21.94 14.69
C ILE A 176 1.16 21.87 13.38
N VAL A 177 0.52 21.35 12.34
CA VAL A 177 1.15 21.20 11.03
C VAL A 177 0.36 21.93 9.95
N ASN A 178 1.11 22.46 8.98
CA ASN A 178 0.57 23.08 7.77
C ASN A 178 1.30 22.55 6.53
N GLY A 179 0.60 22.48 5.43
CA GLY A 179 1.18 22.14 4.12
C GLY A 179 0.43 21.06 3.39
N VAL A 180 1.15 20.38 2.51
CA VAL A 180 0.55 19.43 1.55
C VAL A 180 1.39 18.16 1.49
N LYS A 181 0.69 17.02 1.37
CA LYS A 181 1.24 15.74 0.91
C LYS A 181 0.55 15.35 -0.39
N SER A 182 1.31 14.82 -1.33
CA SER A 182 0.76 14.38 -2.62
C SER A 182 0.93 12.88 -2.79
N VAL A 183 0.11 12.29 -3.64
CA VAL A 183 0.05 10.86 -3.94
C VAL A 183 -0.15 10.00 -2.68
N GLY A 184 -1.30 10.24 -2.01
CA GLY A 184 -1.87 9.31 -1.05
C GLY A 184 -2.88 8.40 -1.74
N THR A 185 -2.57 7.10 -1.88
CA THR A 185 -3.44 6.13 -2.56
C THR A 185 -4.40 5.49 -1.57
N GLY A 186 -5.71 5.51 -1.89
CA GLY A 186 -6.74 4.87 -1.06
C GLY A 186 -7.08 5.60 0.24
N ILE A 187 -6.54 6.80 0.48
CA ILE A 187 -6.80 7.60 1.69
C ILE A 187 -8.30 7.83 1.93
N PRO A 188 -9.13 8.17 0.92
CA PRO A 188 -10.56 8.38 1.15
C PRO A 188 -11.28 7.17 1.75
N PHE A 189 -10.75 5.97 1.57
CA PHE A 189 -11.37 4.69 1.92
C PHE A 189 -10.75 4.03 3.17
N SER A 190 -9.98 4.77 3.95
CA SER A 190 -9.26 4.25 5.11
C SER A 190 -9.65 4.96 6.40
N ASP A 191 -9.30 4.37 7.55
CA ASP A 191 -9.61 4.92 8.86
C ASP A 191 -8.62 6.02 9.26
N TYR A 192 -7.34 5.74 9.02
CA TYR A 192 -6.22 6.63 9.30
C TYR A 192 -5.40 6.90 8.04
N MET A 193 -4.59 7.94 8.06
CA MET A 193 -3.46 8.10 7.14
C MET A 193 -2.15 8.12 7.92
N HIS A 194 -1.16 7.39 7.42
CA HIS A 194 0.20 7.42 7.94
C HIS A 194 0.99 8.53 7.23
N ILE A 195 1.20 9.63 7.93
CA ILE A 195 1.99 10.76 7.46
C ILE A 195 3.47 10.43 7.66
N GLY A 196 4.27 10.69 6.65
CA GLY A 196 5.72 10.54 6.72
C GLY A 196 6.43 11.45 5.74
N CYS A 197 7.76 11.31 5.67
CA CYS A 197 8.56 12.01 4.68
C CYS A 197 9.56 11.06 4.00
N LEU A 198 9.81 11.30 2.73
CA LEU A 198 10.92 10.68 2.02
C LEU A 198 12.18 11.52 2.24
N PHE A 199 13.29 10.82 2.55
CA PHE A 199 14.56 11.50 2.74
C PHE A 199 15.02 12.22 1.46
N ARG A 200 15.48 13.45 1.63
CA ARG A 200 16.27 14.19 0.64
C ARG A 200 17.39 14.94 1.34
N PRO A 201 18.55 15.12 0.70
CA PRO A 201 19.61 15.95 1.26
C PRO A 201 19.10 17.36 1.61
N GLY A 202 19.45 17.85 2.81
CA GLY A 202 19.05 19.18 3.26
C GLY A 202 17.57 19.33 3.65
N ILE A 203 16.84 18.24 3.87
CA ILE A 203 15.45 18.32 4.37
C ILE A 203 15.44 19.07 5.73
N PRO A 204 14.65 20.13 5.88
CA PRO A 204 14.51 20.84 7.15
C PRO A 204 13.87 19.95 8.23
N GLY A 205 14.33 20.08 9.48
CA GLY A 205 13.82 19.27 10.59
C GLY A 205 12.31 19.41 10.80
N GLU A 206 11.74 20.60 10.58
CA GLU A 206 10.30 20.83 10.69
C GLU A 206 9.46 20.10 9.64
N GLN A 207 10.08 19.59 8.56
CA GLN A 207 9.43 18.75 7.55
C GLN A 207 9.58 17.25 7.83
N VAL A 208 10.38 16.87 8.83
CA VAL A 208 10.52 15.48 9.25
C VAL A 208 9.45 15.14 10.27
N ILE A 209 8.37 14.53 9.79
CA ILE A 209 7.19 14.15 10.58
C ILE A 209 6.83 12.73 10.22
N PHE A 210 6.66 11.88 11.24
CA PHE A 210 6.04 10.55 11.12
C PHE A 210 4.93 10.47 12.16
N ALA A 211 3.71 10.32 11.70
CA ALA A 211 2.51 10.31 12.55
C ALA A 211 1.40 9.51 11.87
N ALA A 212 0.40 9.08 12.62
CA ALA A 212 -0.84 8.56 12.06
C ALA A 212 -2.03 9.31 12.62
N ILE A 213 -2.89 9.82 11.76
CA ILE A 213 -4.07 10.59 12.14
C ILE A 213 -5.33 10.05 11.46
N PRO A 214 -6.51 10.16 12.10
CA PRO A 214 -7.80 9.90 11.46
C PRO A 214 -8.00 10.79 10.23
N ASN A 215 -8.65 10.26 9.20
CA ASN A 215 -8.87 11.02 7.96
C ASN A 215 -9.86 12.16 8.11
N ASN A 216 -10.67 12.15 9.15
CA ASN A 216 -11.63 13.20 9.52
C ASN A 216 -11.06 14.27 10.48
N THR A 217 -9.73 14.26 10.71
CA THR A 217 -9.09 15.26 11.60
C THR A 217 -9.39 16.67 11.11
N PRO A 218 -9.83 17.59 12.00
CA PRO A 218 -10.13 18.97 11.63
C PRO A 218 -8.97 19.66 10.93
N GLY A 219 -9.24 20.34 9.82
CA GLY A 219 -8.22 21.01 8.99
C GLY A 219 -7.64 20.13 7.87
N VAL A 220 -7.97 18.84 7.82
CA VAL A 220 -7.58 17.93 6.74
C VAL A 220 -8.60 18.04 5.58
N THR A 221 -8.08 18.19 4.35
CA THR A 221 -8.85 18.09 3.11
C THR A 221 -8.16 17.14 2.14
N ILE A 222 -8.89 16.16 1.64
CA ILE A 222 -8.42 15.13 0.71
C ILE A 222 -8.91 15.46 -0.69
N LEU A 223 -7.99 15.81 -1.59
CA LEU A 223 -8.27 16.18 -2.98
C LEU A 223 -7.85 15.02 -3.88
N CYS A 224 -8.81 14.28 -4.41
CA CYS A 224 -8.55 13.18 -5.32
C CYS A 224 -8.54 13.64 -6.77
N ARG A 225 -7.73 12.97 -7.60
CA ARG A 225 -7.86 13.11 -9.05
C ARG A 225 -9.23 12.63 -9.52
N GLU A 226 -9.59 12.97 -10.75
CA GLU A 226 -10.77 12.42 -11.40
C GLU A 226 -10.71 10.88 -11.42
N SER A 227 -11.87 10.24 -11.24
CA SER A 227 -11.99 8.79 -11.31
C SER A 227 -11.81 8.28 -12.75
N THR A 228 -11.08 7.17 -12.87
CA THR A 228 -10.92 6.43 -14.14
C THR A 228 -11.88 5.25 -14.28
N VAL A 229 -12.83 5.14 -13.38
CA VAL A 229 -13.85 4.08 -13.38
C VAL A 229 -14.63 4.08 -14.70
N LYS A 230 -14.96 2.89 -15.19
CA LYS A 230 -15.82 2.70 -16.37
C LYS A 230 -17.15 2.08 -15.94
N SER A 231 -18.24 2.55 -16.53
CA SER A 231 -19.59 2.09 -16.16
C SER A 231 -19.97 0.75 -16.81
N ASP A 232 -19.41 0.43 -17.97
CA ASP A 232 -19.69 -0.82 -18.66
C ASP A 232 -18.77 -1.95 -18.15
N ALA A 233 -19.34 -2.83 -17.32
CA ALA A 233 -18.62 -3.98 -16.77
C ALA A 233 -18.36 -5.10 -17.79
N ALA A 234 -19.12 -5.17 -18.88
CA ALA A 234 -18.91 -6.18 -19.92
C ALA A 234 -17.67 -5.83 -20.77
N GLU A 235 -17.53 -4.55 -21.12
CA GLU A 235 -16.36 -4.08 -21.89
C GLU A 235 -15.14 -3.79 -20.99
N HIS A 236 -15.37 -3.41 -19.72
CA HIS A 236 -14.33 -3.01 -18.79
C HIS A 236 -14.40 -3.75 -17.44
N PRO A 237 -14.26 -5.10 -17.44
CA PRO A 237 -14.53 -5.90 -16.23
C PRO A 237 -13.62 -5.58 -15.03
N LEU A 238 -12.42 -5.04 -15.25
CA LEU A 238 -11.53 -4.61 -14.17
C LEU A 238 -11.72 -3.14 -13.82
N ALA A 239 -11.83 -2.26 -14.82
CA ALA A 239 -11.94 -0.81 -14.59
C ALA A 239 -13.33 -0.40 -14.03
N SER A 240 -14.35 -1.25 -14.16
CA SER A 240 -15.67 -1.03 -13.56
C SER A 240 -15.74 -1.37 -12.06
N GLN A 241 -14.70 -2.00 -11.51
CA GLN A 241 -14.66 -2.43 -10.09
C GLN A 241 -14.32 -1.30 -9.10
N GLY A 242 -14.30 -0.06 -9.55
CA GLY A 242 -13.92 1.09 -8.73
C GLY A 242 -12.47 1.51 -8.89
N ASP A 243 -12.18 2.72 -8.42
CA ASP A 243 -10.86 3.36 -8.52
C ASP A 243 -10.34 3.68 -7.11
N GLU A 244 -9.14 3.24 -6.79
CA GLU A 244 -8.51 3.46 -5.47
C GLU A 244 -8.24 4.94 -5.15
N LEU A 245 -8.32 5.81 -6.12
CA LEU A 245 -8.08 7.24 -6.10
C LEU A 245 -6.73 7.63 -5.47
N GLU A 246 -5.89 8.26 -6.26
CA GLU A 246 -4.74 9.00 -5.72
C GLU A 246 -5.20 10.38 -5.27
N SER A 247 -4.68 10.80 -4.12
CA SER A 247 -5.07 12.05 -3.50
C SER A 247 -3.88 12.94 -3.15
N THR A 248 -4.14 14.23 -3.15
CA THR A 248 -3.34 15.25 -2.50
C THR A 248 -4.06 15.64 -1.22
N THR A 249 -3.35 15.59 -0.08
CA THR A 249 -3.92 15.96 1.22
C THR A 249 -3.41 17.33 1.62
N VAL A 250 -4.32 18.25 1.90
CA VAL A 250 -4.04 19.58 2.42
C VAL A 250 -4.24 19.58 3.92
N PHE A 251 -3.26 20.09 4.65
CA PHE A 251 -3.28 20.27 6.10
C PHE A 251 -3.30 21.77 6.40
N ASN A 252 -4.39 22.25 6.99
CA ASN A 252 -4.56 23.65 7.35
C ASN A 252 -4.68 23.78 8.87
N ASN A 253 -3.59 24.13 9.54
CA ASN A 253 -3.48 24.21 10.99
C ASN A 253 -3.97 22.95 11.70
N VAL A 254 -3.56 21.77 11.20
CA VAL A 254 -3.97 20.48 11.75
C VAL A 254 -3.22 20.22 13.05
N PHE A 255 -3.96 20.03 14.13
CA PHE A 255 -3.43 19.61 15.42
C PHE A 255 -3.25 18.09 15.45
N ILE A 256 -2.04 17.62 15.79
CA ILE A 256 -1.70 16.20 15.97
C ILE A 256 -1.26 16.02 17.43
N PRO A 257 -2.02 15.30 18.25
CA PRO A 257 -1.66 15.07 19.64
C PRO A 257 -0.42 14.16 19.73
N TRP A 258 0.37 14.33 20.80
CA TRP A 258 1.65 13.62 20.94
C TRP A 258 1.55 12.09 20.85
N ASN A 259 0.45 11.48 21.28
CA ASN A 259 0.25 10.04 21.21
C ASN A 259 0.06 9.50 19.79
N GLN A 260 -0.16 10.37 18.79
CA GLN A 260 -0.23 10.03 17.37
C GLN A 260 1.08 10.33 16.63
N VAL A 261 2.07 10.92 17.29
CA VAL A 261 3.37 11.26 16.71
C VAL A 261 4.37 10.13 16.98
N PHE A 262 5.01 9.63 15.92
CA PHE A 262 5.98 8.54 15.98
C PHE A 262 7.43 9.05 15.97
N HIS A 263 7.68 10.10 15.18
CA HIS A 263 9.00 10.72 15.07
C HIS A 263 8.89 12.12 14.49
N ILE A 264 9.74 13.04 14.95
CA ILE A 264 9.89 14.38 14.39
C ILE A 264 11.35 14.85 14.43
N GLY A 265 11.68 15.77 13.52
CA GLY A 265 12.82 16.68 13.63
C GLY A 265 14.18 16.13 13.23
N ASN A 266 14.38 14.80 13.12
CA ASN A 266 15.68 14.23 12.80
C ASN A 266 15.74 13.70 11.35
N PRO A 267 16.47 14.36 10.42
CA PRO A 267 16.61 13.91 9.04
C PRO A 267 17.21 12.50 8.86
N GLU A 268 18.09 12.07 9.77
CA GLU A 268 18.69 10.73 9.67
C GLU A 268 17.65 9.62 9.84
N HIS A 269 16.62 9.83 10.66
CA HIS A 269 15.48 8.90 10.75
C HIS A 269 14.65 8.88 9.47
N ALA A 270 14.48 10.03 8.82
CA ALA A 270 13.82 10.08 7.51
C ALA A 270 14.57 9.26 6.45
N LYS A 271 15.88 9.04 6.63
CA LYS A 271 16.72 8.20 5.78
C LYS A 271 16.54 6.71 6.07
N LEU A 272 16.45 6.34 7.34
CA LEU A 272 16.34 4.94 7.77
C LEU A 272 14.95 4.35 7.46
N TYR A 273 13.89 5.12 7.66
CA TYR A 273 12.52 4.65 7.57
C TYR A 273 12.18 4.06 6.17
N PRO A 274 12.40 4.77 5.05
CA PRO A 274 12.13 4.18 3.73
C PRO A 274 12.92 2.92 3.44
N GLN A 275 14.18 2.83 3.90
CA GLN A 275 15.00 1.64 3.71
C GLN A 275 14.40 0.41 4.38
N ARG A 276 13.85 0.57 5.58
CA ARG A 276 13.25 -0.53 6.34
C ARG A 276 11.85 -0.91 5.87
N ILE A 277 11.02 0.09 5.51
CA ILE A 277 9.68 -0.17 4.95
C ILE A 277 9.76 -1.03 3.70
N PHE A 278 10.65 -0.69 2.78
CA PHE A 278 10.73 -1.36 1.49
C PHE A 278 11.14 -2.82 1.60
N ASP A 279 11.82 -3.23 2.65
CA ASP A 279 12.16 -4.63 2.84
C ASP A 279 10.91 -5.54 2.91
N TRP A 280 9.89 -5.13 3.67
CA TRP A 280 8.64 -5.89 3.80
C TRP A 280 7.63 -5.59 2.70
N VAL A 281 7.46 -4.32 2.35
CA VAL A 281 6.51 -3.88 1.30
C VAL A 281 6.87 -4.49 -0.05
N HIS A 282 8.16 -4.66 -0.35
CA HIS A 282 8.59 -5.28 -1.62
C HIS A 282 8.22 -6.75 -1.71
N TYR A 283 8.15 -7.48 -0.61
CA TYR A 283 7.64 -8.85 -0.60
C TYR A 283 6.16 -8.89 -1.01
N HIS A 284 5.33 -8.05 -0.42
CA HIS A 284 3.93 -7.94 -0.82
C HIS A 284 3.77 -7.53 -2.29
N ILE A 285 4.56 -6.56 -2.75
CA ILE A 285 4.57 -6.14 -4.16
C ILE A 285 4.96 -7.30 -5.07
N LEU A 286 5.97 -8.10 -4.70
CA LEU A 286 6.40 -9.25 -5.48
C LEU A 286 5.30 -10.31 -5.61
N ILE A 287 4.55 -10.60 -4.54
CA ILE A 287 3.37 -11.48 -4.58
C ILE A 287 2.36 -10.95 -5.61
N ARG A 288 2.00 -9.67 -5.54
CA ARG A 288 1.06 -9.04 -6.49
C ARG A 288 1.55 -9.10 -7.93
N GLN A 289 2.83 -8.84 -8.17
CA GLN A 289 3.43 -8.87 -9.51
C GLN A 289 3.47 -10.29 -10.07
N THR A 290 3.71 -11.30 -9.23
CA THR A 290 3.63 -12.71 -9.62
C THR A 290 2.21 -13.08 -10.07
N LEU A 291 1.18 -12.64 -9.34
CA LEU A 291 -0.22 -12.86 -9.72
C LEU A 291 -0.62 -12.07 -10.99
N ARG A 292 -0.05 -10.89 -11.23
CA ARG A 292 -0.25 -10.18 -12.50
C ARG A 292 0.36 -10.91 -13.68
N ALA A 293 1.56 -11.48 -13.50
CA ALA A 293 2.17 -12.31 -14.54
C ALA A 293 1.32 -13.55 -14.85
N GLU A 294 0.75 -14.20 -13.82
CA GLU A 294 -0.18 -15.31 -13.99
C GLU A 294 -1.44 -14.90 -14.76
N LEU A 295 -2.02 -13.74 -14.44
CA LEU A 295 -3.19 -13.20 -15.15
C LEU A 295 -2.88 -12.96 -16.64
N ILE A 296 -1.71 -12.39 -16.96
CA ILE A 296 -1.26 -12.18 -18.34
C ILE A 296 -1.15 -13.51 -19.10
N VAL A 297 -0.57 -14.53 -18.47
CA VAL A 297 -0.49 -15.90 -19.05
C VAL A 297 -1.90 -16.46 -19.30
N GLY A 298 -2.80 -16.38 -18.32
CA GLY A 298 -4.17 -16.84 -18.45
C GLY A 298 -4.92 -16.17 -19.59
N LEU A 299 -4.81 -14.84 -19.70
CA LEU A 299 -5.41 -14.07 -20.80
C LEU A 299 -4.82 -14.47 -22.16
N ALA A 300 -3.49 -14.63 -22.26
CA ALA A 300 -2.85 -15.04 -23.51
C ALA A 300 -3.34 -16.42 -23.98
N ILE A 301 -3.49 -17.38 -23.05
CA ILE A 301 -4.03 -18.71 -23.34
C ILE A 301 -5.49 -18.59 -23.84
N LEU A 302 -6.35 -17.91 -23.08
CA LEU A 302 -7.78 -17.74 -23.42
C LEU A 302 -7.97 -17.06 -24.78
N ILE A 303 -7.22 -15.99 -25.06
CA ILE A 303 -7.28 -15.26 -26.33
C ILE A 303 -6.88 -16.17 -27.49
N THR A 304 -5.74 -16.86 -27.38
CA THR A 304 -5.23 -17.69 -28.47
C THR A 304 -6.10 -18.93 -28.73
N GLU A 305 -6.72 -19.49 -27.70
CA GLU A 305 -7.72 -20.56 -27.81
C GLU A 305 -9.00 -20.06 -28.49
N HIS A 306 -9.50 -18.87 -28.07
CA HIS A 306 -10.72 -18.29 -28.62
C HIS A 306 -10.59 -17.96 -30.11
N ILE A 307 -9.44 -17.41 -30.52
CA ILE A 307 -9.13 -17.10 -31.92
C ILE A 307 -8.77 -18.35 -32.74
N GLY A 308 -8.42 -19.47 -32.08
CA GLY A 308 -7.99 -20.73 -32.72
C GLY A 308 -6.53 -20.72 -33.18
N THR A 309 -5.69 -19.79 -32.66
CA THR A 309 -4.26 -19.68 -33.01
C THR A 309 -3.33 -20.44 -32.09
N ASN A 310 -3.83 -21.03 -31.02
CA ASN A 310 -3.07 -21.72 -29.97
C ASN A 310 -2.20 -22.89 -30.48
N LYS A 311 -2.52 -23.47 -31.64
CA LYS A 311 -1.76 -24.55 -32.30
C LYS A 311 -0.70 -24.06 -33.29
N VAL A 312 -0.64 -22.76 -33.54
CA VAL A 312 0.37 -22.15 -34.43
C VAL A 312 1.72 -22.13 -33.70
N PRO A 313 2.80 -22.73 -34.23
CA PRO A 313 4.06 -22.91 -33.50
C PRO A 313 4.65 -21.58 -32.96
N THR A 314 4.60 -20.51 -33.75
CA THR A 314 5.08 -19.19 -33.34
C THR A 314 4.26 -18.61 -32.20
N VAL A 315 2.95 -18.78 -32.19
CA VAL A 315 2.03 -18.35 -31.11
C VAL A 315 2.31 -19.15 -29.85
N SER A 316 2.41 -20.49 -29.97
CA SER A 316 2.73 -21.36 -28.83
C SER A 316 4.08 -21.00 -28.18
N THR A 317 5.11 -20.65 -28.98
CA THR A 317 6.41 -20.20 -28.47
C THR A 317 6.27 -18.91 -27.67
N ARG A 318 5.50 -17.95 -28.13
CA ARG A 318 5.28 -16.66 -27.43
C ARG A 318 4.52 -16.86 -26.11
N VAL A 319 3.47 -17.69 -26.10
CA VAL A 319 2.77 -18.06 -24.85
C VAL A 319 3.73 -18.74 -23.89
N ALA A 320 4.59 -19.67 -24.37
CA ALA A 320 5.61 -20.31 -23.53
C ALA A 320 6.61 -19.31 -22.91
N GLN A 321 6.95 -18.24 -23.61
CA GLN A 321 7.81 -17.17 -23.06
C GLN A 321 7.11 -16.43 -21.91
N LEU A 322 5.80 -16.15 -22.03
CA LEU A 322 5.01 -15.56 -20.93
C LEU A 322 4.93 -16.50 -19.71
N VAL A 323 4.76 -17.82 -19.95
CA VAL A 323 4.82 -18.83 -18.88
C VAL A 323 6.20 -18.83 -18.22
N GLY A 324 7.29 -18.80 -19.01
CA GLY A 324 8.65 -18.72 -18.50
C GLY A 324 8.89 -17.49 -17.62
N PHE A 325 8.35 -16.34 -18.03
CA PHE A 325 8.41 -15.12 -17.21
C PHE A 325 7.66 -15.29 -15.87
N HIS A 326 6.44 -15.81 -15.89
CA HIS A 326 5.69 -16.09 -14.64
C HIS A 326 6.47 -17.03 -13.72
N GLN A 327 7.07 -18.10 -14.26
CA GLN A 327 7.89 -19.03 -13.47
C GLN A 327 9.14 -18.37 -12.89
N ALA A 328 9.77 -17.43 -13.60
CA ALA A 328 10.87 -16.64 -13.07
C ALA A 328 10.43 -15.74 -11.91
N MET A 329 9.24 -15.12 -12.01
CA MET A 329 8.66 -14.32 -10.90
C MET A 329 8.40 -15.19 -9.66
N LEU A 330 7.85 -16.38 -9.85
CA LEU A 330 7.62 -17.34 -8.78
C LEU A 330 8.92 -17.81 -8.14
N ALA A 331 9.98 -18.04 -8.94
CA ALA A 331 11.30 -18.39 -8.44
C ALA A 331 11.91 -17.31 -7.55
N HIS A 332 11.80 -16.02 -7.92
CA HIS A 332 12.22 -14.91 -7.06
C HIS A 332 11.46 -14.88 -5.74
N LEU A 333 10.13 -15.11 -5.78
CA LEU A 333 9.28 -15.13 -4.60
C LEU A 333 9.69 -16.27 -3.65
N ILE A 334 9.84 -17.50 -4.15
CA ILE A 334 10.28 -18.65 -3.37
C ILE A 334 11.71 -18.42 -2.84
N ALA A 335 12.62 -17.92 -3.66
CA ALA A 335 13.99 -17.61 -3.22
C ALA A 335 14.00 -16.59 -2.09
N SER A 336 13.11 -15.58 -2.12
CA SER A 336 13.01 -14.60 -1.04
C SER A 336 12.58 -15.21 0.29
N GLU A 337 11.73 -16.24 0.26
CA GLU A 337 11.28 -16.99 1.44
C GLU A 337 12.36 -17.94 1.96
N GLU A 338 12.99 -18.72 1.06
CA GLU A 338 13.98 -19.73 1.43
C GLU A 338 15.30 -19.14 1.96
N THR A 339 15.67 -17.96 1.49
CA THR A 339 16.91 -17.27 1.89
C THR A 339 16.68 -16.10 2.81
N GLY A 340 15.49 -16.03 3.42
CA GLY A 340 15.15 -15.07 4.47
C GLY A 340 16.00 -15.28 5.74
N PHE A 341 15.86 -14.40 6.70
CA PHE A 341 16.61 -14.44 7.95
C PHE A 341 15.81 -13.91 9.13
N VAL A 342 16.22 -14.29 10.33
CA VAL A 342 15.62 -13.82 11.58
C VAL A 342 16.18 -12.43 11.90
N THR A 343 15.28 -11.48 12.17
CA THR A 343 15.62 -10.10 12.57
C THR A 343 15.87 -10.01 14.08
N PRO A 344 16.42 -8.90 14.59
CA PRO A 344 16.60 -8.69 16.02
C PRO A 344 15.32 -8.80 16.85
N SER A 345 14.16 -8.55 16.24
CA SER A 345 12.86 -8.71 16.89
C SER A 345 12.37 -10.17 16.97
N GLY A 346 13.13 -11.12 16.44
CA GLY A 346 12.75 -12.52 16.35
C GLY A 346 11.81 -12.86 15.18
N ARG A 347 11.52 -11.91 14.29
CA ARG A 347 10.72 -12.17 13.09
C ARG A 347 11.56 -12.71 11.96
N TYR A 348 11.00 -13.65 11.22
CA TYR A 348 11.62 -14.15 9.99
C TYR A 348 11.22 -13.24 8.81
N LYS A 349 12.20 -12.58 8.24
CA LYS A 349 12.05 -11.58 7.20
C LYS A 349 12.42 -12.16 5.83
N PRO A 350 11.65 -11.89 4.76
CA PRO A 350 12.02 -12.31 3.41
C PRO A 350 13.34 -11.63 2.99
N ASN A 351 14.12 -12.31 2.14
CA ASN A 351 15.35 -11.75 1.63
C ASN A 351 15.07 -10.50 0.75
N PRO A 352 15.51 -9.29 1.17
CA PRO A 352 15.19 -8.06 0.46
C PRO A 352 15.82 -8.00 -0.94
N LEU A 353 16.99 -8.62 -1.13
CA LEU A 353 17.65 -8.66 -2.45
C LEU A 353 16.81 -9.44 -3.44
N MET A 354 16.30 -10.62 -3.06
CA MET A 354 15.46 -11.45 -3.93
C MET A 354 14.12 -10.76 -4.23
N CYS A 355 13.52 -10.09 -3.25
CA CYS A 355 12.32 -9.29 -3.46
C CYS A 355 12.57 -8.15 -4.46
N ASN A 356 13.68 -7.42 -4.32
CA ASN A 356 14.04 -6.31 -5.20
C ASN A 356 14.38 -6.79 -6.62
N MET A 357 15.08 -7.91 -6.77
CA MET A 357 15.42 -8.49 -8.08
C MET A 357 14.15 -8.90 -8.84
N GLY A 358 13.23 -9.62 -8.18
CA GLY A 358 11.96 -10.01 -8.81
C GLY A 358 11.11 -8.79 -9.20
N ARG A 359 11.03 -7.80 -8.31
CA ARG A 359 10.33 -6.55 -8.59
C ARG A 359 10.93 -5.76 -9.76
N ALA A 360 12.26 -5.64 -9.82
CA ALA A 360 12.96 -4.99 -10.93
C ALA A 360 12.72 -5.72 -12.25
N HIS A 361 12.79 -7.06 -12.23
CA HIS A 361 12.51 -7.90 -13.40
C HIS A 361 11.09 -7.65 -13.94
N PHE A 362 10.07 -7.62 -13.06
CA PHE A 362 8.71 -7.30 -13.49
C PHE A 362 8.61 -5.91 -14.13
N LEU A 363 9.15 -4.87 -13.45
CA LEU A 363 9.06 -3.49 -13.94
C LEU A 363 9.74 -3.28 -15.29
N GLN A 364 10.88 -3.92 -15.51
CA GLN A 364 11.61 -3.86 -16.78
C GLN A 364 10.85 -4.57 -17.91
N SER A 365 10.10 -5.63 -17.58
CA SER A 365 9.42 -6.48 -18.56
C SER A 365 7.97 -6.03 -18.85
N GLN A 366 7.35 -5.26 -17.95
CA GLN A 366 5.89 -4.98 -17.96
C GLN A 366 5.38 -4.45 -19.31
N MET A 367 6.08 -3.51 -19.93
CA MET A 367 5.66 -2.96 -21.22
C MET A 367 5.71 -4.01 -22.32
N GLY A 368 6.77 -4.82 -22.36
CA GLY A 368 6.89 -5.94 -23.30
C GLY A 368 5.79 -6.98 -23.12
N LEU A 369 5.47 -7.36 -21.89
CA LEU A 369 4.40 -8.32 -21.59
C LEU A 369 3.03 -7.81 -22.06
N THR A 370 2.75 -6.54 -21.84
CA THR A 370 1.51 -5.91 -22.30
C THR A 370 1.45 -5.87 -23.83
N TYR A 371 2.54 -5.52 -24.48
CA TYR A 371 2.63 -5.53 -25.94
C TYR A 371 2.42 -6.93 -26.53
N GLU A 372 3.04 -7.95 -25.93
CA GLU A 372 2.87 -9.36 -26.34
C GLU A 372 1.40 -9.78 -26.26
N LEU A 373 0.71 -9.43 -25.19
CA LEU A 373 -0.72 -9.74 -25.01
C LEU A 373 -1.59 -9.08 -26.08
N LEU A 374 -1.36 -7.80 -26.35
CA LEU A 374 -2.08 -7.04 -27.40
C LEU A 374 -1.82 -7.61 -28.79
N ASP A 375 -0.59 -8.01 -29.08
CA ASP A 375 -0.22 -8.57 -30.38
C ASP A 375 -0.78 -9.99 -30.57
N LEU A 376 -0.81 -10.81 -29.53
CA LEU A 376 -1.50 -12.12 -29.54
C LEU A 376 -3.01 -12.01 -29.77
N ALA A 377 -3.62 -10.92 -29.32
CA ALA A 377 -5.01 -10.58 -29.58
C ALA A 377 -5.25 -10.02 -30.99
N GLY A 378 -4.21 -10.01 -31.86
CA GLY A 378 -4.32 -9.47 -33.21
C GLY A 378 -4.50 -7.95 -33.25
N ARG A 379 -4.15 -7.26 -32.16
CA ARG A 379 -4.33 -5.80 -31.96
C ARG A 379 -5.79 -5.31 -32.04
N SER A 380 -6.75 -6.24 -32.09
CA SER A 380 -8.19 -5.93 -32.14
C SER A 380 -8.66 -4.99 -31.01
N PRO A 381 -8.13 -5.05 -29.78
CA PRO A 381 -8.53 -4.10 -28.72
C PRO A 381 -8.16 -2.64 -28.99
N LEU A 382 -7.34 -2.39 -30.03
CA LEU A 382 -6.91 -1.04 -30.42
C LEU A 382 -7.65 -0.51 -31.67
N MET A 383 -8.50 -1.32 -32.27
CA MET A 383 -9.38 -0.95 -33.39
C MET A 383 -10.79 -0.72 -32.93
#